data_5189230ac5abb362c6c55b42dc322e82
#
_entry.id   5189230ac5abb362c6c55b42dc322e82
#
_cell.length_a   1.000
_cell.length_b   1.000
_cell.length_c   1.000
_cell.angle_alpha   90.00
_cell.angle_beta   90.00
_cell.angle_gamma   90.00
#
_symmetry.space_group_name_H-M   'P 1'
#
loop_
_entity.id
_entity.type
_entity.pdbx_description
1 polymer ?
#
loop_
_entity_poly.entity_id
_entity_poly.type
_entity_poly.pdbx_seq_one_letter_code
_entity_poly.pdbx_strand_id
1 'polypeptide(L)'
;IAGADLTQDGFYAQIRGQRLESDGTRVLDNQSKDQKAAYDQKGYSAKVGYDNKKNIKTDLSISQNEGLSQFYNYMTIKNNAERIFENRLINSSIQYGFAENLTLSARYSNFIDNQQVKDSDPNHFDTENNEGDLNLNWNVDSKNNLLAGVTYLKSDFKSNDVKDKKQSIDSTGYYVQHQYKTDKLNTQVGVRTEDNELFGTHTIGQGAVRYQVLPETSIYANIGSAFKAPSLTELYYFSEKSYGNTYGNPDLKPEESISYEIGVDQRIGQNLNAFLSAYHTEIKNLISYKYSKPNSTYINIDKAEINGGELGLKWKKDNLFLNTEYAYVDSKDKKTDLRIAYKPKQTLTLTTGLENSIYGISASLIARSDIYADTANKVKAPGYATVDLNMYWNINPNIKVFSNIENMGDVEYRTADNFGDGWYVNGGRQASVGVTFRY
;
A
#
# COMPACT_ATOMS: atom_id res chain seq x y z
N ILE A 1 -3.15 19.29 -12.22
CA ILE A 1 -3.36 19.51 -10.77
C ILE A 1 -3.35 21.01 -10.53
N ALA A 2 -4.32 21.52 -9.78
CA ALA A 2 -4.36 22.89 -9.30
C ALA A 2 -4.75 22.93 -7.83
N GLY A 3 -4.31 23.95 -7.09
CA GLY A 3 -4.68 24.09 -5.69
C GLY A 3 -4.22 25.38 -5.07
N ALA A 4 -4.73 25.66 -3.88
CA ALA A 4 -4.37 26.83 -3.09
C ALA A 4 -4.25 26.45 -1.61
N ASP A 5 -3.37 27.15 -0.91
CA ASP A 5 -3.14 27.04 0.52
C ASP A 5 -3.30 28.44 1.14
N LEU A 6 -4.01 28.50 2.26
CA LEU A 6 -4.15 29.70 3.09
C LEU A 6 -3.74 29.34 4.52
N THR A 7 -2.95 30.23 5.15
CA THR A 7 -2.62 30.11 6.58
C THR A 7 -2.63 31.51 7.18
N GLN A 8 -3.44 31.70 8.22
CA GLN A 8 -3.55 32.97 8.92
C GLN A 8 -3.98 32.75 10.39
N ASP A 9 -3.24 33.30 11.35
CA ASP A 9 -3.60 33.34 12.78
C ASP A 9 -3.97 31.97 13.38
N GLY A 10 -3.26 30.92 12.95
CA GLY A 10 -3.51 29.53 13.36
C GLY A 10 -4.55 28.80 12.53
N PHE A 11 -5.38 29.50 11.75
CA PHE A 11 -6.26 28.90 10.77
C PHE A 11 -5.48 28.49 9.51
N TYR A 12 -5.83 27.35 8.94
CA TYR A 12 -5.32 26.92 7.63
C TYR A 12 -6.42 26.29 6.79
N ALA A 13 -6.33 26.52 5.49
CA ALA A 13 -7.21 25.93 4.51
C ALA A 13 -6.40 25.48 3.28
N GLN A 14 -6.77 24.35 2.70
CA GLN A 14 -6.17 23.81 1.50
C GLN A 14 -7.26 23.32 0.57
N ILE A 15 -7.13 23.59 -0.71
CA ILE A 15 -7.96 23.01 -1.75
C ILE A 15 -7.08 22.48 -2.87
N ARG A 16 -7.46 21.34 -3.46
CA ARG A 16 -6.78 20.70 -4.59
C ARG A 16 -7.80 20.14 -5.56
N GLY A 17 -7.48 20.21 -6.84
CA GLY A 17 -8.19 19.53 -7.91
C GLY A 17 -7.21 18.91 -8.89
N GLN A 18 -7.54 17.74 -9.41
CA GLN A 18 -6.74 17.06 -10.43
C GLN A 18 -7.64 16.38 -11.45
N ARG A 19 -7.12 16.21 -12.65
CA ARG A 19 -7.65 15.30 -13.66
C ARG A 19 -6.52 14.50 -14.26
N LEU A 20 -6.74 13.21 -14.41
CA LEU A 20 -5.90 12.27 -15.11
C LEU A 20 -6.71 11.61 -16.19
N GLU A 21 -6.21 11.66 -17.42
CA GLU A 21 -6.86 11.07 -18.59
C GLU A 21 -5.81 10.37 -19.44
N SER A 22 -6.13 9.19 -19.95
CA SER A 22 -5.28 8.44 -20.86
C SER A 22 -6.10 7.54 -21.77
N ASP A 23 -5.68 7.43 -23.01
CA ASP A 23 -6.20 6.40 -23.93
C ASP A 23 -5.80 4.98 -23.51
N GLY A 24 -4.88 4.87 -22.53
CA GLY A 24 -4.42 3.60 -21.99
C GLY A 24 -3.52 2.80 -22.92
N THR A 25 -3.36 1.54 -22.55
CA THR A 25 -2.55 0.55 -23.27
C THR A 25 -3.31 -0.77 -23.37
N ARG A 26 -2.85 -1.71 -24.18
CA ARG A 26 -3.41 -3.07 -24.16
C ARG A 26 -3.17 -3.74 -22.80
N VAL A 27 -4.07 -4.60 -22.41
CA VAL A 27 -4.08 -5.28 -21.11
C VAL A 27 -3.48 -6.68 -21.19
N LEU A 28 -3.78 -7.44 -22.26
CA LEU A 28 -3.29 -8.80 -22.48
C LEU A 28 -2.34 -8.88 -23.70
N ASP A 29 -1.38 -9.80 -23.65
CA ASP A 29 -0.40 -10.03 -24.72
C ASP A 29 -1.03 -10.55 -26.03
N ASN A 30 -2.18 -11.22 -25.95
CA ASN A 30 -2.95 -11.73 -27.10
C ASN A 30 -3.98 -10.73 -27.67
N GLN A 31 -4.15 -9.55 -27.08
CA GLN A 31 -4.99 -8.48 -27.64
C GLN A 31 -4.29 -7.71 -28.76
N SER A 32 -5.08 -7.12 -29.66
CA SER A 32 -4.56 -6.12 -30.60
C SER A 32 -3.95 -4.93 -29.86
N LYS A 33 -2.87 -4.37 -30.39
CA LYS A 33 -2.24 -3.17 -29.84
C LYS A 33 -3.17 -1.94 -29.83
N ASP A 34 -4.20 -1.95 -30.69
CA ASP A 34 -5.19 -0.88 -30.78
C ASP A 34 -6.31 -1.03 -29.73
N GLN A 35 -6.42 -2.19 -29.08
CA GLN A 35 -7.40 -2.42 -28.02
C GLN A 35 -6.84 -1.95 -26.69
N LYS A 36 -6.95 -0.68 -26.43
CA LYS A 36 -6.42 -0.01 -25.25
C LYS A 36 -7.47 0.10 -24.15
N ALA A 37 -7.04 0.01 -22.89
CA ALA A 37 -7.87 0.23 -21.72
C ALA A 37 -7.67 1.66 -21.20
N ALA A 38 -8.57 2.53 -21.59
CA ALA A 38 -8.55 3.95 -21.25
C ALA A 38 -8.97 4.21 -19.79
N TYR A 39 -8.59 5.36 -19.25
CA TYR A 39 -9.12 5.86 -17.98
C TYR A 39 -9.30 7.39 -18.02
N ASP A 40 -10.29 7.88 -17.29
CA ASP A 40 -10.51 9.29 -16.96
C ASP A 40 -10.85 9.38 -15.46
N GLN A 41 -10.06 10.12 -14.71
CA GLN A 41 -10.20 10.26 -13.27
C GLN A 41 -10.13 11.73 -12.88
N LYS A 42 -11.03 12.15 -11.99
CA LYS A 42 -11.01 13.46 -11.33
C LYS A 42 -10.84 13.27 -9.84
N GLY A 43 -10.04 14.13 -9.23
CA GLY A 43 -9.81 14.13 -7.80
C GLY A 43 -9.98 15.53 -7.22
N TYR A 44 -10.63 15.60 -6.07
CA TYR A 44 -10.86 16.84 -5.34
C TYR A 44 -10.49 16.63 -3.88
N SER A 45 -9.86 17.62 -3.26
CA SER A 45 -9.67 17.59 -1.82
C SER A 45 -9.76 18.99 -1.23
N ALA A 46 -10.30 19.05 -0.01
CA ALA A 46 -10.33 20.24 0.81
C ALA A 46 -9.93 19.86 2.25
N LYS A 47 -9.19 20.73 2.89
CA LYS A 47 -8.85 20.63 4.30
C LYS A 47 -8.96 22.01 4.94
N VAL A 48 -9.57 22.07 6.12
CA VAL A 48 -9.61 23.25 6.98
C VAL A 48 -9.20 22.85 8.38
N GLY A 49 -8.53 23.71 9.08
CA GLY A 49 -8.14 23.44 10.46
C GLY A 49 -7.71 24.66 11.21
N TYR A 50 -7.50 24.45 12.50
CA TYR A 50 -7.04 25.46 13.43
C TYR A 50 -6.00 24.87 14.38
N ASP A 51 -4.90 25.57 14.57
CA ASP A 51 -3.82 25.23 15.50
C ASP A 51 -3.42 26.49 16.27
N ASN A 52 -3.81 26.58 17.54
CA ASN A 52 -3.47 27.73 18.37
C ASN A 52 -2.02 27.74 18.84
N LYS A 53 -1.19 26.75 18.39
CA LYS A 53 0.22 26.57 18.78
C LYS A 53 0.47 26.41 20.28
N LYS A 54 -0.58 26.15 21.04
CA LYS A 54 -0.52 25.94 22.50
C LYS A 54 -1.04 24.56 22.85
N ASN A 55 -2.33 24.39 22.83
CA ASN A 55 -2.96 23.18 23.34
C ASN A 55 -4.13 22.64 22.49
N ILE A 56 -4.54 23.35 21.46
CA ILE A 56 -5.64 22.89 20.59
C ILE A 56 -5.16 22.82 19.15
N LYS A 57 -5.38 21.67 18.52
CA LYS A 57 -5.28 21.50 17.08
C LYS A 57 -6.50 20.71 16.60
N THR A 58 -7.15 21.20 15.57
CA THR A 58 -8.30 20.52 14.96
C THR A 58 -8.25 20.65 13.46
N ASP A 59 -8.69 19.63 12.75
CA ASP A 59 -8.84 19.67 11.30
C ASP A 59 -9.99 18.81 10.81
N LEU A 60 -10.54 19.23 9.68
CA LEU A 60 -11.52 18.51 8.89
C LEU A 60 -11.00 18.45 7.45
N SER A 61 -10.97 17.28 6.86
CA SER A 61 -10.61 17.09 5.48
C SER A 61 -11.59 16.18 4.75
N ILE A 62 -11.79 16.48 3.47
CA ILE A 62 -12.51 15.64 2.54
C ILE A 62 -11.63 15.44 1.30
N SER A 63 -11.56 14.20 0.81
CA SER A 63 -11.01 13.90 -0.51
C SER A 63 -11.95 12.98 -1.25
N GLN A 64 -12.14 13.24 -2.54
CA GLN A 64 -12.97 12.45 -3.42
C GLN A 64 -12.23 12.21 -4.73
N ASN A 65 -12.25 10.96 -5.19
CA ASN A 65 -11.80 10.58 -6.52
C ASN A 65 -12.95 9.85 -7.21
N GLU A 66 -13.22 10.25 -8.43
CA GLU A 66 -14.25 9.64 -9.25
C GLU A 66 -13.74 9.45 -10.67
N GLY A 67 -14.24 8.45 -11.38
CA GLY A 67 -13.81 8.26 -12.74
C GLY A 67 -14.28 6.97 -13.36
N LEU A 68 -13.73 6.74 -14.55
CA LEU A 68 -13.93 5.55 -15.36
C LEU A 68 -12.58 4.91 -15.66
N SER A 69 -12.51 3.58 -15.53
CA SER A 69 -11.39 2.80 -16.02
C SER A 69 -11.89 1.62 -16.84
N GLN A 70 -11.27 1.40 -17.99
CA GLN A 70 -11.53 0.24 -18.81
C GLN A 70 -10.62 -0.92 -18.42
N PHE A 71 -11.12 -2.15 -18.60
CA PHE A 71 -10.37 -3.36 -18.36
C PHE A 71 -10.76 -4.46 -19.34
N TYR A 72 -9.99 -5.56 -19.39
CA TYR A 72 -10.28 -6.68 -20.29
C TYR A 72 -11.63 -7.30 -19.98
N ASN A 73 -12.46 -7.45 -21.03
CA ASN A 73 -13.73 -8.16 -20.94
C ASN A 73 -13.57 -9.60 -21.42
N TYR A 74 -13.64 -10.54 -20.48
CA TYR A 74 -13.53 -11.97 -20.77
C TYR A 74 -14.62 -12.51 -21.70
N MET A 75 -15.82 -11.92 -21.68
CA MET A 75 -16.96 -12.40 -22.46
C MET A 75 -16.98 -11.85 -23.89
N THR A 76 -16.39 -10.69 -24.12
CA THR A 76 -16.35 -10.03 -25.42
C THR A 76 -14.92 -9.57 -25.73
N ILE A 77 -14.11 -10.47 -26.31
CA ILE A 77 -12.71 -10.19 -26.67
C ILE A 77 -12.51 -8.89 -27.47
N LYS A 78 -13.57 -8.38 -28.09
CA LYS A 78 -13.53 -7.20 -28.96
C LYS A 78 -13.68 -5.85 -28.24
N ASN A 79 -14.31 -5.82 -27.07
CA ASN A 79 -14.59 -4.58 -26.34
C ASN A 79 -14.14 -4.71 -24.88
N ASN A 80 -13.51 -3.67 -24.34
CA ASN A 80 -13.23 -3.60 -22.92
C ASN A 80 -14.51 -3.42 -22.11
N ALA A 81 -14.53 -3.95 -20.91
CA ALA A 81 -15.50 -3.61 -19.89
C ALA A 81 -15.12 -2.28 -19.21
N GLU A 82 -16.07 -1.65 -18.55
CA GLU A 82 -15.88 -0.38 -17.86
C GLU A 82 -16.17 -0.54 -16.38
N ARG A 83 -15.35 0.10 -15.56
CA ARG A 83 -15.60 0.31 -14.15
C ARG A 83 -15.73 1.80 -13.89
N ILE A 84 -16.89 2.22 -13.41
CA ILE A 84 -17.10 3.55 -12.84
C ILE A 84 -16.85 3.44 -11.35
N PHE A 85 -16.11 4.37 -10.78
CA PHE A 85 -15.79 4.36 -9.35
C PHE A 85 -15.92 5.76 -8.74
N GLU A 86 -16.28 5.77 -7.47
CA GLU A 86 -16.25 6.93 -6.58
C GLU A 86 -15.67 6.52 -5.24
N ASN A 87 -14.54 7.13 -4.85
CA ASN A 87 -13.92 6.94 -3.54
C ASN A 87 -13.97 8.27 -2.79
N ARG A 88 -14.51 8.28 -1.58
CA ARG A 88 -14.57 9.45 -0.73
C ARG A 88 -14.03 9.14 0.66
N LEU A 89 -13.16 10.00 1.16
CA LEU A 89 -12.64 9.95 2.50
C LEU A 89 -12.90 11.28 3.22
N ILE A 90 -13.58 11.21 4.35
CA ILE A 90 -13.77 12.33 5.27
C ILE A 90 -12.99 12.00 6.54
N ASN A 91 -12.12 12.91 6.98
CA ASN A 91 -11.45 12.80 8.27
C ASN A 91 -11.72 14.05 9.10
N SER A 92 -11.98 13.84 10.38
CA SER A 92 -11.97 14.90 11.37
C SER A 92 -11.07 14.53 12.53
N SER A 93 -10.33 15.47 13.07
CA SER A 93 -9.49 15.24 14.23
C SER A 93 -9.49 16.44 15.17
N ILE A 94 -9.32 16.14 16.46
CA ILE A 94 -9.06 17.12 17.50
C ILE A 94 -7.95 16.57 18.41
N GLN A 95 -7.00 17.43 18.74
CA GLN A 95 -5.97 17.21 19.73
C GLN A 95 -6.07 18.28 20.80
N TYR A 96 -6.04 17.86 22.05
CA TYR A 96 -6.09 18.76 23.20
C TYR A 96 -4.96 18.42 24.18
N GLY A 97 -4.06 19.35 24.38
CA GLY A 97 -3.00 19.29 25.38
C GLY A 97 -3.54 19.74 26.76
N PHE A 98 -3.72 18.77 27.67
CA PHE A 98 -4.07 19.06 29.05
C PHE A 98 -2.88 19.67 29.82
N ALA A 99 -1.68 19.27 29.45
CA ALA A 99 -0.40 19.75 29.95
C ALA A 99 0.63 19.69 28.80
N GLU A 100 1.81 20.26 29.01
CA GLU A 100 2.90 20.23 28.01
C GLU A 100 3.31 18.80 27.62
N ASN A 101 3.08 17.84 28.51
CA ASN A 101 3.48 16.45 28.35
C ASN A 101 2.28 15.49 28.18
N LEU A 102 1.03 15.96 28.13
CA LEU A 102 -0.14 15.10 28.08
C LEU A 102 -1.15 15.60 27.03
N THR A 103 -1.37 14.80 25.99
CA THR A 103 -2.26 15.12 24.86
C THR A 103 -3.32 14.06 24.68
N LEU A 104 -4.59 14.46 24.62
CA LEU A 104 -5.71 13.63 24.16
C LEU A 104 -5.95 13.91 22.69
N SER A 105 -6.13 12.86 21.90
CA SER A 105 -6.48 12.94 20.49
C SER A 105 -7.74 12.14 20.20
N ALA A 106 -8.65 12.72 19.46
CA ALA A 106 -9.80 12.00 18.90
C ALA A 106 -9.80 12.19 17.38
N ARG A 107 -10.06 11.11 16.66
CA ARG A 107 -10.17 11.07 15.19
C ARG A 107 -11.40 10.29 14.79
N TYR A 108 -12.08 10.77 13.76
CA TYR A 108 -13.12 10.04 13.05
C TYR A 108 -12.82 10.05 11.56
N SER A 109 -12.98 8.91 10.92
CA SER A 109 -12.82 8.71 9.49
C SER A 109 -14.05 7.99 8.91
N ASN A 110 -14.57 8.50 7.80
CA ASN A 110 -15.56 7.81 6.97
C ASN A 110 -14.97 7.61 5.58
N PHE A 111 -14.85 6.37 5.16
CA PHE A 111 -14.38 5.99 3.82
C PHE A 111 -15.50 5.28 3.07
N ILE A 112 -15.77 5.74 1.85
CA ILE A 112 -16.73 5.15 0.92
C ILE A 112 -15.99 4.78 -0.36
N ASP A 113 -16.22 3.56 -0.85
CA ASP A 113 -15.77 3.07 -2.14
C ASP A 113 -16.95 2.45 -2.88
N ASN A 114 -17.46 3.17 -3.88
CA ASN A 114 -18.56 2.74 -4.73
C ASN A 114 -17.99 2.38 -6.11
N GLN A 115 -18.28 1.19 -6.59
CA GLN A 115 -17.83 0.70 -7.88
C GLN A 115 -18.99 0.10 -8.65
N GLN A 116 -19.15 0.51 -9.90
CA GLN A 116 -20.09 -0.08 -10.85
C GLN A 116 -19.33 -0.68 -12.02
N VAL A 117 -19.45 -1.99 -12.20
CA VAL A 117 -18.93 -2.70 -13.37
C VAL A 117 -19.98 -2.72 -14.45
N LYS A 118 -19.60 -2.27 -15.66
CA LYS A 118 -20.43 -2.27 -16.86
C LYS A 118 -19.81 -3.22 -17.88
N ASP A 119 -20.29 -4.44 -17.88
CA ASP A 119 -19.97 -5.46 -18.87
C ASP A 119 -21.24 -6.21 -19.28
N SER A 120 -21.10 -7.43 -19.79
CA SER A 120 -22.23 -8.32 -20.13
C SER A 120 -23.04 -8.78 -18.90
N ASP A 121 -22.50 -8.58 -17.69
CA ASP A 121 -23.06 -8.99 -16.41
C ASP A 121 -22.83 -7.89 -15.36
N PRO A 122 -23.60 -6.79 -15.43
CA PRO A 122 -23.36 -5.60 -14.63
C PRO A 122 -23.46 -5.88 -13.13
N ASN A 123 -22.49 -5.37 -12.39
CA ASN A 123 -22.46 -5.49 -10.94
C ASN A 123 -22.06 -4.18 -10.27
N HIS A 124 -22.36 -4.07 -8.97
CA HIS A 124 -21.90 -2.99 -8.12
C HIS A 124 -21.24 -3.56 -6.85
N PHE A 125 -20.27 -2.80 -6.32
CA PHE A 125 -19.57 -3.08 -5.07
C PHE A 125 -19.51 -1.79 -4.28
N ASP A 126 -20.21 -1.73 -3.17
CA ASP A 126 -20.24 -0.56 -2.30
C ASP A 126 -19.67 -0.94 -0.95
N THR A 127 -18.61 -0.25 -0.55
CA THR A 127 -17.95 -0.41 0.75
C THR A 127 -18.04 0.90 1.52
N GLU A 128 -18.44 0.82 2.79
CA GLU A 128 -18.40 1.95 3.71
C GLU A 128 -17.69 1.53 4.99
N ASN A 129 -16.64 2.28 5.37
CA ASN A 129 -15.90 2.09 6.62
C ASN A 129 -16.04 3.34 7.48
N ASN A 130 -16.46 3.14 8.73
CA ASN A 130 -16.53 4.18 9.75
C ASN A 130 -15.54 3.81 10.87
N GLU A 131 -14.54 4.64 11.12
CA GLU A 131 -13.52 4.42 12.14
C GLU A 131 -13.48 5.58 13.13
N GLY A 132 -13.51 5.28 14.42
CA GLY A 132 -13.24 6.19 15.51
C GLY A 132 -11.98 5.77 16.27
N ASP A 133 -11.14 6.73 16.63
CA ASP A 133 -9.94 6.51 17.47
C ASP A 133 -9.90 7.58 18.56
N LEU A 134 -9.71 7.14 19.80
CA LEU A 134 -9.48 8.01 20.95
C LEU A 134 -8.22 7.54 21.66
N ASN A 135 -7.24 8.43 21.79
CA ASN A 135 -5.98 8.07 22.43
C ASN A 135 -5.42 9.18 23.31
N LEU A 136 -4.67 8.74 24.31
CA LEU A 136 -3.91 9.57 25.24
C LEU A 136 -2.42 9.34 25.03
N ASN A 137 -1.70 10.40 24.74
CA ASN A 137 -0.25 10.42 24.58
C ASN A 137 0.38 11.16 25.76
N TRP A 138 1.23 10.46 26.51
CA TRP A 138 1.87 10.98 27.70
C TRP A 138 3.40 10.87 27.62
N ASN A 139 4.06 12.01 27.48
CA ASN A 139 5.51 12.11 27.68
C ASN A 139 5.80 12.13 29.19
N VAL A 140 6.00 10.93 29.77
CA VAL A 140 6.21 10.77 31.23
C VAL A 140 7.42 11.58 31.67
N ASP A 141 8.48 11.53 30.88
CA ASP A 141 9.69 12.35 31.00
C ASP A 141 10.35 12.53 29.62
N SER A 142 11.58 13.08 29.58
CA SER A 142 12.32 13.33 28.33
C SER A 142 12.71 12.05 27.55
N LYS A 143 12.59 10.88 28.17
CA LYS A 143 12.99 9.58 27.59
C LYS A 143 11.82 8.63 27.39
N ASN A 144 10.75 8.77 28.18
CA ASN A 144 9.64 7.83 28.24
C ASN A 144 8.37 8.45 27.69
N ASN A 145 7.78 7.78 26.70
CA ASN A 145 6.47 8.12 26.16
C ASN A 145 5.53 6.90 26.29
N LEU A 146 4.31 7.15 26.74
CA LEU A 146 3.22 6.20 26.82
C LEU A 146 2.08 6.66 25.90
N LEU A 147 1.59 5.74 25.08
CA LEU A 147 0.40 5.92 24.26
C LEU A 147 -0.61 4.83 24.63
N ALA A 148 -1.85 5.21 24.93
CA ALA A 148 -2.94 4.27 25.14
C ALA A 148 -4.19 4.77 24.42
N GLY A 149 -4.97 3.85 23.88
CA GLY A 149 -6.16 4.27 23.14
C GLY A 149 -7.13 3.13 22.84
N VAL A 150 -8.27 3.53 22.27
CA VAL A 150 -9.33 2.67 21.79
C VAL A 150 -9.71 3.06 20.37
N THR A 151 -9.95 2.04 19.54
CA THR A 151 -10.47 2.20 18.18
C THR A 151 -11.78 1.45 18.04
N TYR A 152 -12.69 1.98 17.25
CA TYR A 152 -13.88 1.28 16.79
C TYR A 152 -13.94 1.38 15.27
N LEU A 153 -14.14 0.24 14.60
CA LEU A 153 -14.30 0.16 13.15
C LEU A 153 -15.60 -0.58 12.84
N LYS A 154 -16.40 0.02 11.96
CA LYS A 154 -17.54 -0.63 11.32
C LYS A 154 -17.35 -0.62 9.81
N SER A 155 -17.45 -1.82 9.20
CA SER A 155 -17.35 -2.01 7.75
C SER A 155 -18.67 -2.58 7.23
N ASP A 156 -19.27 -1.88 6.27
CA ASP A 156 -20.44 -2.32 5.53
C ASP A 156 -20.03 -2.64 4.08
N PHE A 157 -20.54 -3.73 3.53
CA PHE A 157 -20.33 -4.14 2.15
C PHE A 157 -21.65 -4.53 1.49
N LYS A 158 -21.89 -4.02 0.26
CA LYS A 158 -23.05 -4.37 -0.55
C LYS A 158 -22.63 -4.74 -1.95
N SER A 159 -23.25 -5.77 -2.51
CA SER A 159 -23.02 -6.17 -3.91
C SER A 159 -24.19 -7.03 -4.39
N ASN A 160 -24.39 -7.11 -5.71
CA ASN A 160 -25.30 -8.08 -6.32
C ASN A 160 -24.79 -9.51 -6.14
N ASP A 161 -23.45 -9.68 -6.09
CA ASP A 161 -22.77 -10.96 -5.94
C ASP A 161 -22.42 -11.25 -4.45
N VAL A 162 -23.31 -10.89 -3.54
CA VAL A 162 -23.20 -11.23 -2.11
C VAL A 162 -24.51 -11.78 -1.60
N LYS A 163 -24.43 -12.85 -0.83
CA LYS A 163 -25.60 -13.40 -0.16
C LYS A 163 -26.24 -12.31 0.71
N ASP A 164 -27.57 -12.18 0.65
CA ASP A 164 -28.37 -11.16 1.36
C ASP A 164 -28.06 -9.70 0.93
N LYS A 165 -27.27 -9.50 -0.12
CA LYS A 165 -26.93 -8.20 -0.77
C LYS A 165 -26.23 -7.17 0.13
N LYS A 166 -26.19 -7.37 1.45
CA LYS A 166 -25.48 -6.51 2.41
C LYS A 166 -24.89 -7.36 3.53
N GLN A 167 -23.65 -7.09 3.87
CA GLN A 167 -22.95 -7.66 5.01
C GLN A 167 -22.31 -6.53 5.83
N SER A 168 -22.20 -6.72 7.13
CA SER A 168 -21.58 -5.77 8.04
C SER A 168 -20.71 -6.52 9.05
N ILE A 169 -19.66 -5.88 9.49
CA ILE A 169 -18.79 -6.37 10.58
C ILE A 169 -18.25 -5.17 11.36
N ASP A 170 -18.18 -5.30 12.67
CA ASP A 170 -17.52 -4.31 13.51
C ASP A 170 -16.45 -4.93 14.40
N SER A 171 -15.54 -4.07 14.84
CA SER A 171 -14.48 -4.43 15.78
C SER A 171 -14.13 -3.28 16.70
N THR A 172 -13.72 -3.62 17.93
CA THR A 172 -13.21 -2.68 18.92
C THR A 172 -11.80 -3.09 19.34
N GLY A 173 -10.85 -2.18 19.23
CA GLY A 173 -9.46 -2.43 19.59
C GLY A 173 -9.01 -1.56 20.75
N TYR A 174 -8.29 -2.15 21.70
CA TYR A 174 -7.64 -1.47 22.82
C TYR A 174 -6.14 -1.64 22.70
N TYR A 175 -5.37 -0.57 22.86
CA TYR A 175 -3.93 -0.64 22.71
C TYR A 175 -3.18 0.20 23.73
N VAL A 176 -1.98 -0.26 24.04
CA VAL A 176 -1.00 0.48 24.83
C VAL A 176 0.38 0.28 24.23
N GLN A 177 1.18 1.35 24.20
CA GLN A 177 2.54 1.35 23.70
C GLN A 177 3.43 2.18 24.62
N HIS A 178 4.63 1.69 24.90
CA HIS A 178 5.68 2.42 25.56
C HIS A 178 6.87 2.60 24.61
N GLN A 179 7.40 3.81 24.57
CA GLN A 179 8.67 4.13 23.92
C GLN A 179 9.66 4.64 24.94
N TYR A 180 10.88 4.13 24.87
CA TYR A 180 12.02 4.64 25.63
C TYR A 180 13.12 5.06 24.67
N LYS A 181 13.58 6.30 24.76
CA LYS A 181 14.55 6.90 23.85
C LYS A 181 15.65 7.64 24.59
N THR A 182 16.88 7.27 24.26
CA THR A 182 18.11 7.97 24.66
C THR A 182 18.98 8.20 23.43
N ASP A 183 20.15 8.80 23.59
CA ASP A 183 21.10 9.00 22.49
C ASP A 183 21.58 7.69 21.87
N LYS A 184 21.64 6.60 22.66
CA LYS A 184 22.16 5.30 22.21
C LYS A 184 21.10 4.22 22.09
N LEU A 185 20.03 4.29 22.86
CA LEU A 185 19.05 3.22 22.95
C LEU A 185 17.66 3.78 22.63
N ASN A 186 16.97 3.14 21.69
CA ASN A 186 15.58 3.38 21.39
C ASN A 186 14.83 2.05 21.44
N THR A 187 13.80 1.96 22.27
CA THR A 187 12.94 0.78 22.37
C THR A 187 11.48 1.15 22.22
N GLN A 188 10.72 0.25 21.66
CA GLN A 188 9.27 0.34 21.56
C GLN A 188 8.66 -1.01 21.90
N VAL A 189 7.69 -1.03 22.78
CA VAL A 189 6.88 -2.22 23.10
C VAL A 189 5.43 -1.82 23.07
N GLY A 190 4.60 -2.61 22.39
CA GLY A 190 3.18 -2.35 22.28
C GLY A 190 2.39 -3.64 22.30
N VAL A 191 1.16 -3.54 22.81
CA VAL A 191 0.16 -4.61 22.79
C VAL A 191 -1.17 -4.02 22.35
N ARG A 192 -1.92 -4.78 21.54
CA ARG A 192 -3.28 -4.45 21.10
C ARG A 192 -4.14 -5.69 21.24
N THR A 193 -5.32 -5.53 21.83
CA THR A 193 -6.38 -6.53 21.85
C THR A 193 -7.54 -6.00 21.04
N GLU A 194 -8.01 -6.79 20.09
CA GLU A 194 -9.14 -6.46 19.22
C GLU A 194 -10.26 -7.48 19.44
N ASP A 195 -11.45 -6.99 19.71
CA ASP A 195 -12.68 -7.78 19.76
C ASP A 195 -13.42 -7.58 18.43
N ASN A 196 -13.49 -8.65 17.64
CA ASN A 196 -14.10 -8.68 16.33
C ASN A 196 -15.43 -9.44 16.39
N GLU A 197 -16.49 -8.87 15.85
CA GLU A 197 -17.85 -9.42 15.93
C GLU A 197 -17.95 -10.88 15.44
N LEU A 198 -17.22 -11.25 14.38
CA LEU A 198 -17.31 -12.59 13.78
C LEU A 198 -16.23 -13.55 14.28
N PHE A 199 -15.06 -13.03 14.66
CA PHE A 199 -13.89 -13.85 14.95
C PHE A 199 -13.44 -13.81 16.41
N GLY A 200 -14.16 -13.05 17.26
CA GLY A 200 -13.85 -12.95 18.69
C GLY A 200 -12.60 -12.12 18.98
N THR A 201 -12.00 -12.37 20.12
CA THR A 201 -10.90 -11.53 20.66
C THR A 201 -9.54 -12.05 20.22
N HIS A 202 -8.74 -11.18 19.64
CA HIS A 202 -7.35 -11.42 19.21
C HIS A 202 -6.39 -10.43 19.85
N THR A 203 -5.28 -10.94 20.39
CA THR A 203 -4.25 -10.09 21.00
C THR A 203 -2.97 -10.21 20.19
N ILE A 204 -2.43 -9.06 19.78
CA ILE A 204 -1.18 -8.94 19.05
C ILE A 204 -0.21 -8.04 19.81
N GLY A 205 1.09 -8.25 19.59
CA GLY A 205 2.14 -7.47 20.26
C GLY A 205 3.30 -7.17 19.35
N GLN A 206 4.03 -6.13 19.70
CA GLN A 206 5.27 -5.77 19.01
C GLN A 206 6.36 -5.35 20.01
N GLY A 207 7.60 -5.63 19.65
CA GLY A 207 8.78 -5.16 20.34
C GLY A 207 9.85 -4.76 19.34
N ALA A 208 10.45 -3.60 19.55
CA ALA A 208 11.54 -3.10 18.73
C ALA A 208 12.64 -2.53 19.61
N VAL A 209 13.88 -2.76 19.22
CA VAL A 209 15.06 -2.18 19.85
C VAL A 209 16.04 -1.72 18.77
N ARG A 210 16.57 -0.53 18.96
CA ARG A 210 17.70 0.01 18.18
C ARG A 210 18.75 0.49 19.15
N TYR A 211 19.99 0.07 18.90
CA TYR A 211 21.14 0.43 19.73
C TYR A 211 22.25 1.01 18.87
N GLN A 212 22.73 2.19 19.24
CA GLN A 212 23.88 2.85 18.63
C GLN A 212 25.16 2.26 19.22
N VAL A 213 25.79 1.32 18.50
CA VAL A 213 27.00 0.62 18.94
C VAL A 213 28.21 1.54 18.83
N LEU A 214 28.33 2.23 17.69
CA LEU A 214 29.36 3.25 17.39
C LEU A 214 28.66 4.50 16.85
N PRO A 215 29.29 5.66 16.80
CA PRO A 215 28.70 6.87 16.24
C PRO A 215 28.16 6.72 14.82
N GLU A 216 28.72 5.81 14.04
CA GLU A 216 28.35 5.52 12.65
C GLU A 216 27.57 4.22 12.48
N THR A 217 27.40 3.40 13.55
CA THR A 217 26.82 2.05 13.45
C THR A 217 25.69 1.88 14.42
N SER A 218 24.50 1.55 13.92
CA SER A 218 23.38 1.08 14.75
C SER A 218 22.94 -0.31 14.35
N ILE A 219 22.56 -1.10 15.35
CA ILE A 219 21.90 -2.40 15.17
C ILE A 219 20.46 -2.30 15.62
N TYR A 220 19.58 -3.08 15.02
CA TYR A 220 18.18 -3.15 15.46
C TYR A 220 17.64 -4.56 15.38
N ALA A 221 16.63 -4.82 16.18
CA ALA A 221 15.84 -6.03 16.13
C ALA A 221 14.37 -5.69 16.34
N ASN A 222 13.49 -6.36 15.61
CA ASN A 222 12.06 -6.23 15.70
C ASN A 222 11.40 -7.60 15.83
N ILE A 223 10.35 -7.68 16.62
CA ILE A 223 9.43 -8.81 16.67
C ILE A 223 8.01 -8.24 16.66
N GLY A 224 7.13 -8.85 15.88
CA GLY A 224 5.72 -8.42 15.85
C GLY A 224 4.80 -9.55 15.43
N SER A 225 3.65 -9.62 16.05
CA SER A 225 2.53 -10.45 15.62
C SER A 225 1.47 -9.60 14.94
N ALA A 226 0.73 -10.21 14.02
CA ALA A 226 -0.39 -9.57 13.34
C ALA A 226 -1.57 -10.54 13.19
N PHE A 227 -2.76 -9.98 13.08
CA PHE A 227 -4.02 -10.65 12.85
C PHE A 227 -4.72 -9.95 11.67
N LYS A 228 -5.33 -10.73 10.77
CA LYS A 228 -6.16 -10.24 9.68
C LYS A 228 -7.43 -11.06 9.58
N ALA A 229 -8.57 -10.46 9.87
CA ALA A 229 -9.87 -11.07 9.63
C ALA A 229 -10.11 -11.28 8.13
N PRO A 230 -10.80 -12.38 7.72
CA PRO A 230 -11.30 -12.50 6.36
C PRO A 230 -12.18 -11.31 5.98
N SER A 231 -12.07 -10.84 4.74
CA SER A 231 -12.92 -9.78 4.22
C SER A 231 -14.36 -10.28 3.99
N LEU A 232 -15.33 -9.37 3.99
CA LEU A 232 -16.71 -9.71 3.71
C LEU A 232 -16.90 -10.35 2.33
N THR A 233 -16.06 -9.98 1.33
CA THR A 233 -16.02 -10.64 0.02
C THR A 233 -15.52 -12.07 0.13
N GLU A 234 -14.44 -12.34 0.87
CA GLU A 234 -13.89 -13.70 1.04
C GLU A 234 -14.89 -14.63 1.75
N LEU A 235 -15.71 -14.07 2.65
CA LEU A 235 -16.71 -14.83 3.40
C LEU A 235 -18.02 -15.07 2.61
N TYR A 236 -18.52 -14.06 1.91
CA TYR A 236 -19.92 -14.04 1.47
C TYR A 236 -20.11 -13.80 -0.03
N TYR A 237 -19.03 -13.76 -0.82
CA TYR A 237 -19.14 -13.64 -2.27
C TYR A 237 -19.98 -14.80 -2.85
N PHE A 238 -20.87 -14.50 -3.79
CA PHE A 238 -21.77 -15.48 -4.38
C PHE A 238 -22.01 -15.12 -5.86
N SER A 239 -21.33 -15.81 -6.77
CA SER A 239 -21.51 -15.59 -8.19
C SER A 239 -21.64 -16.90 -8.93
N GLU A 240 -22.77 -17.10 -9.60
CA GLU A 240 -23.05 -18.26 -10.45
C GLU A 240 -23.13 -17.82 -11.89
N LYS A 241 -22.17 -18.28 -12.70
CA LYS A 241 -22.06 -17.92 -14.11
C LYS A 241 -21.98 -19.17 -14.99
N SER A 242 -22.37 -19.06 -16.24
CA SER A 242 -22.32 -20.16 -17.20
C SER A 242 -20.91 -20.73 -17.42
N TYR A 243 -19.88 -19.97 -17.15
CA TYR A 243 -18.47 -20.35 -17.28
C TYR A 243 -17.82 -20.84 -15.99
N GLY A 244 -18.52 -20.81 -14.86
CA GLY A 244 -18.06 -21.28 -13.55
C GLY A 244 -18.61 -20.43 -12.43
N ASN A 245 -18.64 -21.01 -11.24
CA ASN A 245 -19.15 -20.37 -10.02
C ASN A 245 -17.99 -19.94 -9.11
N THR A 246 -18.20 -18.88 -8.37
CA THR A 246 -17.30 -18.47 -7.28
C THR A 246 -18.11 -18.24 -6.01
N TYR A 247 -17.68 -18.91 -4.95
CA TYR A 247 -18.32 -18.79 -3.64
C TYR A 247 -17.33 -18.29 -2.61
N GLY A 248 -17.76 -17.38 -1.75
CA GLY A 248 -17.11 -17.09 -0.49
C GLY A 248 -17.12 -18.31 0.42
N ASN A 249 -16.35 -18.26 1.48
CA ASN A 249 -16.27 -19.35 2.45
C ASN A 249 -16.45 -18.80 3.87
N PRO A 250 -17.64 -18.98 4.48
CA PRO A 250 -17.90 -18.51 5.84
C PRO A 250 -17.07 -19.22 6.92
N ASP A 251 -16.48 -20.40 6.59
CA ASP A 251 -15.65 -21.18 7.52
C ASP A 251 -14.17 -20.75 7.55
N LEU A 252 -13.83 -19.65 6.84
CA LEU A 252 -12.48 -19.11 6.87
C LEU A 252 -12.07 -18.69 8.28
N LYS A 253 -10.85 -19.06 8.63
CA LYS A 253 -10.19 -18.61 9.85
C LYS A 253 -9.38 -17.36 9.55
N PRO A 254 -9.21 -16.45 10.52
CA PRO A 254 -8.31 -15.32 10.40
C PRO A 254 -6.87 -15.76 10.13
N GLU A 255 -6.17 -14.93 9.37
CA GLU A 255 -4.72 -15.06 9.22
C GLU A 255 -4.03 -14.53 10.48
N GLU A 256 -3.05 -15.27 10.97
CA GLU A 256 -2.18 -14.86 12.08
C GLU A 256 -0.73 -14.94 11.61
N SER A 257 0.07 -13.96 11.97
CA SER A 257 1.49 -13.99 11.64
C SER A 257 2.36 -13.54 12.79
N ILE A 258 3.60 -14.03 12.77
CA ILE A 258 4.69 -13.53 13.60
C ILE A 258 5.91 -13.27 12.71
N SER A 259 6.51 -12.09 12.89
CA SER A 259 7.68 -11.66 12.13
C SER A 259 8.82 -11.33 13.06
N TYR A 260 10.02 -11.69 12.65
CA TYR A 260 11.29 -11.36 13.31
C TYR A 260 12.19 -10.68 12.30
N GLU A 261 12.84 -9.62 12.69
CA GLU A 261 13.81 -8.92 11.86
C GLU A 261 15.00 -8.48 12.67
N ILE A 262 16.18 -8.58 12.08
CA ILE A 262 17.42 -7.98 12.60
C ILE A 262 18.08 -7.17 11.50
N GLY A 263 18.76 -6.11 11.86
CA GLY A 263 19.48 -5.32 10.86
C GLY A 263 20.55 -4.43 11.44
N VAL A 264 21.33 -3.88 10.54
CA VAL A 264 22.41 -2.94 10.83
C VAL A 264 22.35 -1.77 9.86
N ASP A 265 22.49 -0.56 10.39
CA ASP A 265 22.70 0.66 9.62
C ASP A 265 24.14 1.14 9.88
N GLN A 266 24.84 1.44 8.80
CA GLN A 266 26.23 1.87 8.82
C GLN A 266 26.41 3.13 8.01
N ARG A 267 26.91 4.20 8.62
CA ARG A 267 27.46 5.35 7.91
C ARG A 267 28.94 5.12 7.62
N ILE A 268 29.35 5.26 6.40
CA ILE A 268 30.72 5.05 5.91
C ILE A 268 31.27 6.38 5.41
N GLY A 269 32.14 6.99 6.20
CA GLY A 269 32.59 8.34 5.93
C GLY A 269 31.46 9.36 5.96
N GLN A 270 31.53 10.38 5.11
CA GLN A 270 30.56 11.47 5.08
C GLN A 270 29.43 11.27 4.06
N ASN A 271 29.61 10.36 3.10
CA ASN A 271 28.83 10.33 1.87
C ASN A 271 28.04 9.03 1.63
N LEU A 272 28.34 7.95 2.37
CA LEU A 272 27.76 6.64 2.14
C LEU A 272 27.02 6.16 3.39
N ASN A 273 25.74 5.79 3.23
CA ASN A 273 24.97 5.04 4.20
C ASN A 273 24.63 3.67 3.62
N ALA A 274 24.84 2.63 4.41
CA ALA A 274 24.51 1.25 4.06
C ALA A 274 23.56 0.68 5.10
N PHE A 275 22.65 -0.20 4.69
CA PHE A 275 21.87 -1.01 5.60
C PHE A 275 21.84 -2.46 5.13
N LEU A 276 21.75 -3.37 6.07
CA LEU A 276 21.51 -4.79 5.84
C LEU A 276 20.49 -5.27 6.84
N SER A 277 19.46 -5.98 6.36
CA SER A 277 18.51 -6.66 7.23
C SER A 277 18.27 -8.11 6.80
N ALA A 278 17.83 -8.93 7.74
CA ALA A 278 17.30 -10.26 7.50
C ALA A 278 16.04 -10.45 8.33
N TYR A 279 15.05 -11.11 7.73
CA TYR A 279 13.76 -11.34 8.37
C TYR A 279 13.20 -12.72 8.12
N HIS A 280 12.37 -13.16 9.05
CA HIS A 280 11.61 -14.38 9.00
C HIS A 280 10.17 -14.10 9.42
N THR A 281 9.20 -14.54 8.61
CA THR A 281 7.77 -14.42 8.92
C THR A 281 7.09 -15.78 8.76
N GLU A 282 6.37 -16.20 9.78
CA GLU A 282 5.43 -17.30 9.72
C GLU A 282 4.01 -16.77 9.64
N ILE A 283 3.21 -17.33 8.71
CA ILE A 283 1.79 -17.00 8.55
C ILE A 283 1.00 -18.29 8.70
N LYS A 284 0.03 -18.30 9.60
CA LYS A 284 -0.95 -19.38 9.76
C LYS A 284 -2.25 -18.97 9.07
N ASN A 285 -2.97 -19.98 8.56
CA ASN A 285 -4.28 -19.80 7.93
C ASN A 285 -4.29 -18.77 6.79
N LEU A 286 -3.19 -18.63 6.03
CA LEU A 286 -3.12 -17.70 4.89
C LEU A 286 -4.32 -17.94 3.96
N ILE A 287 -5.11 -16.89 3.72
CA ILE A 287 -6.27 -16.96 2.83
C ILE A 287 -5.82 -16.90 1.38
N SER A 288 -6.30 -17.85 0.59
CA SER A 288 -5.96 -17.96 -0.82
C SER A 288 -7.19 -18.31 -1.66
N TYR A 289 -7.27 -17.73 -2.87
CA TYR A 289 -8.30 -18.10 -3.83
C TYR A 289 -7.92 -19.42 -4.49
N LYS A 290 -8.82 -20.40 -4.39
CA LYS A 290 -8.67 -21.71 -5.05
C LYS A 290 -9.55 -21.73 -6.30
N TYR A 291 -8.89 -21.59 -7.46
CA TYR A 291 -9.57 -21.78 -8.73
C TYR A 291 -9.87 -23.27 -8.97
N SER A 292 -11.12 -23.60 -9.29
CA SER A 292 -11.55 -24.96 -9.62
C SER A 292 -12.85 -24.89 -10.41
N LYS A 293 -12.95 -25.61 -11.53
CA LYS A 293 -14.20 -25.74 -12.27
C LYS A 293 -15.01 -26.96 -11.77
N PRO A 294 -16.33 -26.87 -11.61
CA PRO A 294 -17.17 -25.69 -11.87
C PRO A 294 -17.17 -24.65 -10.73
N ASN A 295 -16.64 -24.96 -9.54
CA ASN A 295 -16.78 -24.14 -8.36
C ASN A 295 -15.41 -23.72 -7.81
N SER A 296 -15.16 -22.41 -7.78
CA SER A 296 -14.01 -21.78 -7.14
C SER A 296 -14.40 -21.22 -5.77
N THR A 297 -13.45 -21.14 -4.83
CA THR A 297 -13.71 -20.64 -3.47
C THR A 297 -12.44 -20.11 -2.81
N TYR A 298 -12.57 -19.49 -1.65
CA TYR A 298 -11.47 -19.12 -0.78
C TYR A 298 -11.18 -20.23 0.24
N ILE A 299 -9.91 -20.46 0.52
CA ILE A 299 -9.45 -21.47 1.48
C ILE A 299 -8.36 -20.88 2.37
N ASN A 300 -8.18 -21.47 3.54
CA ASN A 300 -6.98 -21.24 4.33
C ASN A 300 -5.85 -22.22 3.88
N ILE A 301 -4.67 -21.69 3.65
CA ILE A 301 -3.41 -22.44 3.59
C ILE A 301 -2.90 -22.57 5.02
N ASP A 302 -2.63 -23.80 5.48
CA ASP A 302 -2.33 -24.08 6.89
C ASP A 302 -1.17 -23.24 7.44
N LYS A 303 -0.06 -23.17 6.69
CA LYS A 303 1.14 -22.43 7.10
C LYS A 303 1.94 -21.96 5.87
N ALA A 304 2.24 -20.68 5.84
CA ALA A 304 3.22 -20.10 4.91
C ALA A 304 4.43 -19.57 5.68
N GLU A 305 5.58 -19.57 5.03
CA GLU A 305 6.84 -19.07 5.59
C GLU A 305 7.50 -18.14 4.59
N ILE A 306 8.02 -17.02 5.06
CA ILE A 306 8.76 -16.05 4.28
C ILE A 306 10.10 -15.81 4.95
N ASN A 307 11.19 -16.08 4.24
CA ASN A 307 12.55 -15.76 4.64
C ASN A 307 13.10 -14.73 3.67
N GLY A 308 13.72 -13.69 4.17
CA GLY A 308 14.26 -12.66 3.30
C GLY A 308 15.38 -11.85 3.92
N GLY A 309 15.98 -11.04 3.07
CA GLY A 309 16.99 -10.08 3.49
C GLY A 309 17.11 -8.96 2.46
N GLU A 310 17.54 -7.81 2.93
CA GLU A 310 17.68 -6.61 2.15
C GLU A 310 19.04 -5.96 2.37
N LEU A 311 19.62 -5.47 1.31
CA LEU A 311 20.85 -4.67 1.32
C LEU A 311 20.58 -3.36 0.58
N GLY A 312 20.83 -2.23 1.23
CA GLY A 312 20.72 -0.93 0.60
C GLY A 312 21.96 -0.08 0.78
N LEU A 313 22.27 0.71 -0.25
CA LEU A 313 23.34 1.67 -0.26
C LEU A 313 22.80 3.03 -0.75
N LYS A 314 23.11 4.10 0.00
CA LYS A 314 22.79 5.49 -0.35
C LYS A 314 24.04 6.31 -0.30
N TRP A 315 24.54 6.70 -1.48
CA TRP A 315 25.69 7.53 -1.61
C TRP A 315 25.33 8.89 -2.20
N LYS A 316 25.86 9.95 -1.62
CA LYS A 316 25.69 11.31 -2.14
C LYS A 316 26.98 12.10 -1.93
N LYS A 317 27.48 12.71 -3.01
CA LYS A 317 28.59 13.63 -2.95
C LYS A 317 28.33 14.78 -3.92
N ASP A 318 28.36 16.00 -3.40
CA ASP A 318 28.00 17.22 -4.13
C ASP A 318 26.61 17.06 -4.79
N ASN A 319 26.55 17.13 -6.10
CA ASN A 319 25.31 16.98 -6.88
C ASN A 319 25.04 15.53 -7.32
N LEU A 320 25.99 14.62 -7.14
CA LEU A 320 25.88 13.23 -7.59
C LEU A 320 25.26 12.36 -6.49
N PHE A 321 24.42 11.43 -6.88
CA PHE A 321 23.86 10.44 -5.97
C PHE A 321 23.74 9.06 -6.61
N LEU A 322 23.80 8.04 -5.76
CA LEU A 322 23.52 6.65 -6.08
C LEU A 322 22.72 6.04 -4.94
N ASN A 323 21.55 5.50 -5.25
CA ASN A 323 20.76 4.70 -4.35
C ASN A 323 20.60 3.31 -4.96
N THR A 324 20.90 2.28 -4.22
CA THR A 324 20.66 0.90 -4.67
C THR A 324 20.06 0.10 -3.53
N GLU A 325 19.15 -0.80 -3.87
CA GLU A 325 18.51 -1.71 -2.94
C GLU A 325 18.35 -3.07 -3.62
N TYR A 326 18.79 -4.10 -2.94
CA TYR A 326 18.61 -5.48 -3.35
C TYR A 326 17.82 -6.22 -2.29
N ALA A 327 16.74 -6.86 -2.68
CA ALA A 327 15.91 -7.70 -1.82
C ALA A 327 15.89 -9.15 -2.32
N TYR A 328 16.06 -10.08 -1.38
CA TYR A 328 15.85 -11.50 -1.58
C TYR A 328 14.70 -11.99 -0.70
N VAL A 329 13.73 -12.70 -1.29
CA VAL A 329 12.52 -13.20 -0.62
C VAL A 329 12.26 -14.64 -1.04
N ASP A 330 12.33 -15.58 -0.10
CA ASP A 330 11.88 -16.97 -0.31
C ASP A 330 10.58 -17.20 0.47
N SER A 331 9.45 -17.27 -0.24
CA SER A 331 8.11 -17.47 0.33
C SER A 331 7.54 -18.79 -0.10
N LYS A 332 7.09 -19.63 0.86
CA LYS A 332 6.65 -21.00 0.62
C LYS A 332 5.41 -21.38 1.43
N ASP A 333 4.57 -22.20 0.84
CA ASP A 333 3.60 -23.04 1.55
C ASP A 333 4.35 -24.20 2.20
N LYS A 334 4.32 -24.31 3.52
CA LYS A 334 5.07 -25.32 4.29
C LYS A 334 4.56 -26.74 4.10
N LYS A 335 3.32 -26.92 3.66
CA LYS A 335 2.73 -28.24 3.42
C LYS A 335 3.19 -28.85 2.10
N THR A 336 3.30 -28.01 1.07
CA THR A 336 3.61 -28.43 -0.29
C THR A 336 5.06 -28.17 -0.69
N ASP A 337 5.79 -27.34 0.08
CA ASP A 337 7.10 -26.73 -0.23
C ASP A 337 7.12 -25.91 -1.54
N LEU A 338 5.94 -25.59 -2.07
CA LEU A 338 5.81 -24.77 -3.27
C LEU A 338 5.93 -23.28 -2.92
N ARG A 339 6.48 -22.53 -3.85
CA ARG A 339 6.57 -21.05 -3.72
C ARG A 339 5.18 -20.41 -3.76
N ILE A 340 4.98 -19.40 -2.94
CA ILE A 340 3.80 -18.54 -3.04
C ILE A 340 3.83 -17.84 -4.41
N ALA A 341 2.71 -17.91 -5.13
CA ALA A 341 2.58 -17.33 -6.45
C ALA A 341 2.72 -15.80 -6.44
N TYR A 342 3.13 -15.23 -7.57
CA TYR A 342 3.29 -13.78 -7.80
C TYR A 342 4.33 -13.08 -6.92
N LYS A 343 5.28 -13.81 -6.34
CA LYS A 343 6.38 -13.27 -5.54
C LYS A 343 7.73 -13.52 -6.25
N PRO A 344 8.41 -12.46 -6.75
CA PRO A 344 9.77 -12.62 -7.27
C PRO A 344 10.73 -12.93 -6.12
N LYS A 345 11.71 -13.82 -6.36
CA LYS A 345 12.75 -14.10 -5.34
C LYS A 345 13.76 -12.98 -5.17
N GLN A 346 14.02 -12.24 -6.24
CA GLN A 346 15.04 -11.22 -6.24
C GLN A 346 14.49 -9.95 -6.89
N THR A 347 14.76 -8.83 -6.27
CA THR A 347 14.47 -7.50 -6.81
C THR A 347 15.71 -6.63 -6.61
N LEU A 348 16.14 -5.95 -7.66
CA LEU A 348 17.18 -4.94 -7.62
C LEU A 348 16.61 -3.62 -8.11
N THR A 349 16.78 -2.57 -7.31
CA THR A 349 16.53 -1.19 -7.72
C THR A 349 17.83 -0.41 -7.61
N LEU A 350 18.20 0.29 -8.68
CA LEU A 350 19.37 1.15 -8.70
C LEU A 350 18.98 2.48 -9.34
N THR A 351 19.11 3.57 -8.59
CA THR A 351 18.85 4.92 -9.07
C THR A 351 20.12 5.74 -8.92
N THR A 352 20.56 6.33 -10.01
CA THR A 352 21.73 7.24 -10.01
C THR A 352 21.41 8.50 -10.78
N GLY A 353 22.06 9.58 -10.43
CA GLY A 353 21.83 10.84 -11.11
C GLY A 353 22.64 11.99 -10.54
N LEU A 354 22.35 13.12 -11.09
CA LEU A 354 22.85 14.39 -10.58
C LEU A 354 21.67 15.34 -10.36
N GLU A 355 21.72 16.08 -9.25
CA GLU A 355 20.68 17.04 -8.89
C GLU A 355 21.25 18.25 -8.16
N ASN A 356 20.69 19.41 -8.46
CA ASN A 356 20.96 20.65 -7.73
C ASN A 356 19.68 21.51 -7.68
N SER A 357 19.79 22.73 -7.19
CA SER A 357 18.65 23.66 -7.11
C SER A 357 18.08 24.08 -8.47
N ILE A 358 18.82 23.93 -9.55
CA ILE A 358 18.44 24.40 -10.89
C ILE A 358 17.93 23.24 -11.75
N TYR A 359 18.63 22.10 -11.78
CA TYR A 359 18.25 20.96 -12.60
C TYR A 359 18.59 19.63 -11.95
N GLY A 360 17.95 18.59 -12.44
CA GLY A 360 18.29 17.21 -12.09
C GLY A 360 18.00 16.26 -13.24
N ILE A 361 18.82 15.22 -13.31
CA ILE A 361 18.63 14.07 -14.20
C ILE A 361 18.97 12.80 -13.43
N SER A 362 18.10 11.81 -13.52
CA SER A 362 18.34 10.51 -12.89
C SER A 362 17.83 9.36 -13.75
N ALA A 363 18.53 8.24 -13.66
CA ALA A 363 18.12 6.97 -14.25
C ALA A 363 17.88 5.92 -13.15
N SER A 364 16.80 5.17 -13.26
CA SER A 364 16.43 4.09 -12.34
C SER A 364 16.34 2.77 -13.08
N LEU A 365 17.18 1.80 -12.73
CA LEU A 365 17.08 0.41 -13.16
C LEU A 365 16.23 -0.35 -12.14
N ILE A 366 15.20 -1.07 -12.60
CA ILE A 366 14.39 -1.99 -11.81
C ILE A 366 14.48 -3.37 -12.45
N ALA A 367 15.03 -4.34 -11.72
CA ALA A 367 15.13 -5.72 -12.18
C ALA A 367 14.45 -6.68 -11.21
N ARG A 368 13.67 -7.62 -11.73
CA ARG A 368 12.96 -8.63 -10.94
C ARG A 368 13.20 -10.01 -11.54
N SER A 369 13.36 -11.01 -10.67
CA SER A 369 13.45 -12.40 -11.09
C SER A 369 12.08 -12.92 -11.56
N ASP A 370 12.07 -14.15 -12.08
CA ASP A 370 10.87 -14.88 -12.46
C ASP A 370 9.88 -15.07 -11.29
N ILE A 371 8.62 -15.21 -11.66
CA ILE A 371 7.52 -15.54 -10.74
C ILE A 371 6.76 -16.76 -11.23
N TYR A 372 6.16 -17.53 -10.30
CA TYR A 372 5.09 -18.45 -10.63
C TYR A 372 3.74 -17.71 -10.59
N ALA A 373 2.89 -18.00 -11.57
CA ALA A 373 1.56 -17.40 -11.70
C ALA A 373 0.44 -18.34 -11.22
N ASP A 374 0.80 -19.51 -10.71
CA ASP A 374 -0.13 -20.50 -10.17
C ASP A 374 0.40 -21.10 -8.86
N THR A 375 -0.50 -21.61 -8.03
CA THR A 375 -0.17 -22.23 -6.75
C THR A 375 0.53 -23.59 -6.89
N ALA A 376 0.43 -24.23 -8.06
CA ALA A 376 1.09 -25.50 -8.37
C ALA A 376 2.52 -25.33 -8.91
N ASN A 377 2.98 -24.09 -9.07
CA ASN A 377 4.29 -23.72 -9.62
C ASN A 377 4.57 -24.29 -11.02
N LYS A 378 3.55 -24.39 -11.85
CA LYS A 378 3.66 -24.92 -13.22
C LYS A 378 3.72 -23.80 -14.27
N VAL A 379 3.02 -22.70 -14.03
CA VAL A 379 2.96 -21.55 -14.92
C VAL A 379 3.94 -20.48 -14.45
N LYS A 380 4.87 -20.10 -15.33
CA LYS A 380 6.00 -19.22 -14.96
C LYS A 380 6.08 -17.99 -15.88
N ALA A 381 6.15 -16.81 -15.31
CA ALA A 381 6.51 -15.59 -16.02
C ALA A 381 8.01 -15.32 -15.86
N PRO A 382 8.73 -15.00 -16.96
CA PRO A 382 10.15 -14.67 -16.90
C PRO A 382 10.43 -13.38 -16.10
N GLY A 383 11.63 -13.30 -15.54
CA GLY A 383 12.12 -12.04 -14.96
C GLY A 383 12.35 -10.97 -16.03
N TYR A 384 12.46 -9.73 -15.59
CA TYR A 384 12.66 -8.59 -16.47
C TYR A 384 13.50 -7.49 -15.83
N ALA A 385 13.95 -6.54 -16.65
CA ALA A 385 14.56 -5.30 -16.20
C ALA A 385 14.07 -4.12 -17.03
N THR A 386 13.76 -3.01 -16.38
CA THR A 386 13.37 -1.74 -17.03
C THR A 386 14.27 -0.60 -16.56
N VAL A 387 14.39 0.41 -17.39
CA VAL A 387 15.11 1.64 -17.08
C VAL A 387 14.18 2.82 -17.24
N ASP A 388 14.06 3.64 -16.18
CA ASP A 388 13.31 4.88 -16.18
C ASP A 388 14.26 6.07 -16.16
N LEU A 389 13.89 7.17 -16.82
CA LEU A 389 14.65 8.41 -16.86
C LEU A 389 13.77 9.55 -16.36
N ASN A 390 14.30 10.33 -15.40
CA ASN A 390 13.61 11.49 -14.86
C ASN A 390 14.50 12.73 -14.99
N MET A 391 13.92 13.83 -15.45
CA MET A 391 14.61 15.10 -15.63
C MET A 391 13.76 16.25 -15.11
N TYR A 392 14.39 17.26 -14.55
CA TYR A 392 13.72 18.51 -14.24
C TYR A 392 14.65 19.71 -14.42
N TRP A 393 14.01 20.87 -14.65
CA TRP A 393 14.68 22.17 -14.72
C TRP A 393 13.81 23.22 -14.02
N ASN A 394 14.36 23.83 -12.98
CA ASN A 394 13.79 24.96 -12.28
C ASN A 394 14.24 26.24 -13.01
N ILE A 395 13.42 26.77 -13.93
CA ILE A 395 13.69 27.97 -14.69
C ILE A 395 13.86 29.15 -13.75
N ASN A 396 13.00 29.22 -12.73
CA ASN A 396 13.06 30.18 -11.63
C ASN A 396 12.27 29.58 -10.43
N PRO A 397 12.19 30.24 -9.25
CA PRO A 397 11.48 29.71 -8.08
C PRO A 397 10.00 29.36 -8.31
N ASN A 398 9.38 29.99 -9.32
CA ASN A 398 7.97 29.85 -9.64
C ASN A 398 7.67 28.83 -10.75
N ILE A 399 8.67 28.48 -11.58
CA ILE A 399 8.45 27.67 -12.78
C ILE A 399 9.42 26.49 -12.78
N LYS A 400 8.88 25.28 -12.78
CA LYS A 400 9.61 24.02 -12.95
C LYS A 400 9.07 23.28 -14.18
N VAL A 401 9.94 22.91 -15.09
CA VAL A 401 9.66 21.96 -16.18
C VAL A 401 10.20 20.60 -15.80
N PHE A 402 9.50 19.53 -16.11
CA PHE A 402 9.95 18.17 -15.86
C PHE A 402 9.58 17.25 -17.01
N SER A 403 10.34 16.16 -17.17
CA SER A 403 10.06 15.09 -18.10
C SER A 403 10.39 13.74 -17.47
N ASN A 404 9.53 12.75 -17.68
CA ASN A 404 9.72 11.38 -17.22
C ASN A 404 9.56 10.45 -18.42
N ILE A 405 10.44 9.46 -18.53
CA ILE A 405 10.35 8.35 -19.47
C ILE A 405 10.41 7.07 -18.65
N GLU A 406 9.31 6.37 -18.58
CA GLU A 406 9.19 5.08 -17.91
C GLU A 406 9.45 3.97 -18.93
N ASN A 407 10.14 2.91 -18.50
CA ASN A 407 10.48 1.77 -19.34
C ASN A 407 11.11 2.19 -20.68
N MET A 408 12.21 2.94 -20.62
CA MET A 408 12.90 3.50 -21.78
C MET A 408 13.23 2.47 -22.86
N GLY A 409 13.49 1.23 -22.44
CA GLY A 409 13.79 0.10 -23.33
C GLY A 409 12.57 -0.52 -24.02
N ASP A 410 11.35 -0.05 -23.73
CA ASP A 410 10.09 -0.63 -24.24
C ASP A 410 9.95 -2.14 -23.97
N VAL A 411 10.44 -2.58 -22.81
CA VAL A 411 10.40 -3.99 -22.41
C VAL A 411 8.96 -4.38 -22.10
N GLU A 412 8.43 -5.36 -22.83
CA GLU A 412 7.15 -5.98 -22.47
C GLU A 412 7.40 -7.12 -21.47
N TYR A 413 6.74 -7.06 -20.32
CA TYR A 413 6.83 -8.09 -19.30
C TYR A 413 5.45 -8.53 -18.82
N ARG A 414 5.38 -9.77 -18.35
CA ARG A 414 4.17 -10.44 -17.88
C ARG A 414 3.98 -10.21 -16.40
N THR A 415 2.76 -9.87 -15.98
CA THR A 415 2.44 -9.56 -14.57
C THR A 415 1.57 -10.62 -13.92
N ALA A 416 0.59 -11.16 -14.65
CA ALA A 416 -0.32 -12.20 -14.18
C ALA A 416 -0.79 -13.07 -15.35
N ASP A 417 -1.06 -14.35 -15.08
CA ASP A 417 -1.71 -15.26 -16.04
C ASP A 417 -3.22 -15.05 -16.02
N ASN A 418 -3.84 -14.97 -17.20
CA ASN A 418 -5.28 -14.88 -17.34
C ASN A 418 -5.90 -16.28 -17.49
N PHE A 419 -5.71 -17.14 -16.50
CA PHE A 419 -6.26 -18.50 -16.46
C PHE A 419 -5.93 -19.35 -17.70
N GLY A 420 -4.75 -19.13 -18.29
CA GLY A 420 -4.28 -19.80 -19.51
C GLY A 420 -4.73 -19.16 -20.82
N ASP A 421 -5.48 -18.04 -20.77
CA ASP A 421 -5.94 -17.29 -21.94
C ASP A 421 -5.16 -15.97 -22.11
N GLY A 422 -3.82 -16.09 -22.18
CA GLY A 422 -2.92 -14.95 -22.31
C GLY A 422 -2.38 -14.42 -20.99
N TRP A 423 -1.55 -13.38 -21.07
CA TRP A 423 -0.90 -12.75 -19.93
C TRP A 423 -1.24 -11.29 -19.83
N TYR A 424 -1.51 -10.83 -18.62
CA TYR A 424 -1.52 -9.41 -18.33
C TYR A 424 -0.11 -8.85 -18.50
N VAL A 425 0.00 -7.78 -19.30
CA VAL A 425 1.27 -7.14 -19.65
C VAL A 425 1.31 -5.70 -19.14
N ASN A 426 2.53 -5.16 -19.03
CA ASN A 426 2.75 -3.75 -18.75
C ASN A 426 2.40 -2.88 -19.96
N GLY A 427 2.27 -1.56 -19.72
CA GLY A 427 1.93 -0.58 -20.76
C GLY A 427 3.03 -0.25 -21.77
N GLY A 428 4.19 -0.93 -21.72
CA GLY A 428 5.36 -0.56 -22.53
C GLY A 428 6.00 0.75 -22.09
N ARG A 429 6.70 1.43 -23.02
CA ARG A 429 7.34 2.72 -22.75
C ARG A 429 6.30 3.83 -22.66
N GLN A 430 6.40 4.66 -21.62
CA GLN A 430 5.59 5.85 -21.43
C GLN A 430 6.49 7.07 -21.27
N ALA A 431 6.08 8.20 -21.85
CA ALA A 431 6.79 9.45 -21.72
C ALA A 431 5.83 10.56 -21.34
N SER A 432 6.25 11.41 -20.44
CA SER A 432 5.48 12.57 -19.99
C SER A 432 6.37 13.81 -19.90
N VAL A 433 5.77 14.97 -20.16
CA VAL A 433 6.37 16.27 -19.91
C VAL A 433 5.36 17.15 -19.19
N GLY A 434 5.82 17.97 -18.27
CA GLY A 434 4.95 18.84 -17.51
C GLY A 434 5.61 20.11 -17.05
N VAL A 435 4.77 21.06 -16.66
CA VAL A 435 5.17 22.34 -16.09
C VAL A 435 4.46 22.56 -14.77
N THR A 436 5.19 22.94 -13.75
CA THR A 436 4.62 23.37 -12.46
C THR A 436 4.80 24.87 -12.31
N PHE A 437 3.70 25.57 -12.04
CA PHE A 437 3.69 26.99 -11.67
C PHE A 437 3.39 27.12 -10.17
N ARG A 438 4.12 28.01 -9.49
CA ARG A 438 3.89 28.39 -8.09
C ARG A 438 3.78 29.90 -7.98
N TYR A 439 2.81 30.38 -7.22
CA TYR A 439 2.55 31.78 -6.99
C TYR A 439 2.77 32.13 -5.52
#